data_ca9e36f9b453b5dc97283b3d36e32a68
#
_entry.id   ca9e36f9b453b5dc97283b3d36e32a68
#
_cell.length_a   1.000
_cell.length_b   1.000
_cell.length_c   1.000
_cell.angle_alpha   90.00
_cell.angle_beta   90.00
_cell.angle_gamma   90.00
#
_symmetry.space_group_name_H-M   'P 1'
#
loop_
_entity.id
_entity.type
_entity.pdbx_description
1 polymer ?
#
loop_
_entity_poly.entity_id
_entity_poly.type
_entity_poly.pdbx_seq_one_letter_code
_entity_poly.pdbx_strand_id
1 'polypeptide(L)'
;MRFQTIFAFLLIAALIACGGKGNRNNPEAHESDQQTTVLFETRIAPTYAKGFNITYKDGYCLVDIQDPQKENTQQFHYALIPRGMEVSGLPEGYEPIRVPIRKAICMTSLQLSSFIKLDETERVVGITSTRHLFNEKVNRQIEAGQTTKIGIEGNFDNEVIMSINPDLILISPFKRGGYDVLKEMDIPLMPYLGYKETTPLGQVEWIKFTGLLLGEEKKANALFAEIERRYNELKAMADSVETRPMVFSGELRGGNWYAVGGKSFLAQQFHDAGADYFLKDDDRSGGVYLDYETVYSQAENAQFWR
;
A
#
# COMPACT_ATOMS: atom_id res chain seq x y z
N MET A 1 -61.24 48.95 12.90
CA MET A 1 -60.43 50.12 13.21
C MET A 1 -59.13 49.96 12.51
N ARG A 2 -58.95 50.63 11.36
CA ARG A 2 -58.09 51.83 11.15
C ARG A 2 -56.59 51.45 11.27
N PHE A 3 -55.61 51.70 10.33
CA PHE A 3 -55.45 52.55 9.14
C PHE A 3 -54.17 51.96 8.48
N GLN A 4 -54.10 51.66 7.19
CA GLN A 4 -53.65 52.43 6.02
C GLN A 4 -52.46 53.37 6.25
N THR A 5 -51.40 53.13 5.41
CA THR A 5 -50.85 54.04 4.39
C THR A 5 -49.58 53.31 3.78
N ILE A 6 -49.52 52.96 2.56
CA ILE A 6 -49.27 53.58 1.25
C ILE A 6 -48.13 54.64 1.32
N PHE A 7 -47.00 54.29 0.64
CA PHE A 7 -46.27 55.22 -0.23
C PHE A 7 -45.50 54.51 -1.33
N ALA A 8 -45.84 54.81 -2.54
CA ALA A 8 -45.21 54.51 -3.77
C ALA A 8 -44.39 55.72 -4.23
N PHE A 9 -43.31 55.50 -5.00
CA PHE A 9 -42.76 56.42 -6.03
C PHE A 9 -41.55 55.67 -6.66
N LEU A 10 -41.54 55.39 -7.83
CA LEU A 10 -41.51 55.92 -9.23
C LEU A 10 -40.18 55.68 -9.87
N LEU A 11 -40.26 54.91 -10.92
CA LEU A 11 -39.61 54.83 -12.22
C LEU A 11 -38.59 55.90 -12.57
N ILE A 12 -37.45 55.45 -13.15
CA ILE A 12 -36.90 56.07 -14.39
C ILE A 12 -36.25 54.96 -15.24
N ALA A 13 -36.75 54.84 -16.46
CA ALA A 13 -36.21 54.04 -17.53
C ALA A 13 -35.22 54.87 -18.34
N ALA A 14 -34.13 54.30 -18.78
CA ALA A 14 -33.38 54.79 -19.94
C ALA A 14 -32.94 53.63 -20.82
N LEU A 15 -33.59 53.53 -21.96
CA LEU A 15 -33.23 52.70 -23.09
C LEU A 15 -32.04 53.32 -23.84
N ILE A 16 -30.99 52.58 -24.08
CA ILE A 16 -30.15 52.79 -25.22
C ILE A 16 -29.90 51.43 -25.90
N ALA A 17 -30.48 51.26 -27.06
CA ALA A 17 -30.22 50.14 -27.96
C ALA A 17 -29.03 50.48 -28.81
N CYS A 18 -28.11 49.54 -28.96
CA CYS A 18 -27.32 49.42 -30.21
C CYS A 18 -26.89 47.95 -30.41
N GLY A 19 -27.21 47.43 -31.56
CA GLY A 19 -27.05 46.06 -31.95
C GLY A 19 -25.60 45.68 -32.29
N GLY A 20 -25.32 44.40 -32.14
CA GLY A 20 -24.11 43.77 -32.62
C GLY A 20 -24.26 42.25 -32.55
N LYS A 21 -24.37 41.61 -33.71
CA LYS A 21 -24.28 40.15 -33.89
C LYS A 21 -22.93 39.66 -33.42
N GLY A 22 -22.89 38.61 -32.57
CA GLY A 22 -21.64 37.97 -32.19
C GLY A 22 -21.86 36.73 -31.34
N ASN A 23 -21.89 35.61 -31.99
CA ASN A 23 -21.38 34.28 -31.60
C ASN A 23 -21.46 33.86 -30.11
N ARG A 24 -22.40 32.99 -29.83
CA ARG A 24 -22.42 32.17 -28.60
C ARG A 24 -21.32 31.11 -28.67
N ASN A 25 -20.21 31.36 -28.01
CA ASN A 25 -19.36 30.32 -27.49
C ASN A 25 -19.19 30.64 -26.01
N ASN A 26 -19.86 29.84 -25.22
CA ASN A 26 -19.67 29.77 -23.77
C ASN A 26 -18.47 28.86 -23.54
N PRO A 27 -17.33 29.31 -23.06
CA PRO A 27 -16.34 28.42 -22.48
C PRO A 27 -16.74 28.21 -21.06
N GLU A 28 -17.27 27.02 -20.75
CA GLU A 28 -17.23 26.50 -19.41
C GLU A 28 -15.78 26.61 -18.93
N ALA A 29 -15.57 27.53 -18.02
CA ALA A 29 -14.32 27.63 -17.28
C ALA A 29 -14.20 26.36 -16.44
N HIS A 30 -13.53 25.36 -16.98
CA HIS A 30 -12.85 24.39 -16.14
C HIS A 30 -11.80 25.19 -15.34
N GLU A 31 -12.14 25.49 -14.09
CA GLU A 31 -11.13 25.77 -13.07
C GLU A 31 -10.22 24.55 -13.03
N SER A 32 -9.15 24.61 -13.78
CA SER A 32 -8.01 23.73 -13.62
C SER A 32 -7.39 24.07 -12.27
N ASP A 33 -7.72 23.29 -11.27
CA ASP A 33 -7.01 23.24 -9.99
C ASP A 33 -5.58 22.71 -10.29
N GLN A 34 -4.76 23.61 -10.86
CA GLN A 34 -3.32 23.42 -11.00
C GLN A 34 -2.66 23.70 -9.64
N GLN A 35 -2.98 22.90 -8.64
CA GLN A 35 -2.00 22.64 -7.60
C GLN A 35 -0.86 21.90 -8.30
N THR A 36 0.17 22.64 -8.64
CA THR A 36 1.47 22.09 -9.02
C THR A 36 2.01 21.39 -7.76
N THR A 37 1.59 20.15 -7.56
CA THR A 37 2.14 19.32 -6.49
C THR A 37 3.59 19.07 -6.87
N VAL A 38 4.52 19.75 -6.19
CA VAL A 38 5.95 19.50 -6.37
C VAL A 38 6.23 18.14 -5.73
N LEU A 39 6.14 17.09 -6.55
CA LEU A 39 6.43 15.72 -6.15
C LEU A 39 7.92 15.57 -5.87
N PHE A 40 8.25 14.70 -4.91
CA PHE A 40 9.62 14.35 -4.53
C PHE A 40 10.44 15.43 -3.80
N GLU A 41 9.82 16.52 -3.30
CA GLU A 41 10.49 17.44 -2.36
C GLU A 41 10.91 16.72 -1.08
N THR A 42 10.00 15.88 -0.56
CA THR A 42 10.30 15.02 0.58
C THR A 42 10.82 13.69 0.08
N ARG A 43 12.09 13.42 0.30
CA ARG A 43 12.70 12.17 -0.14
C ARG A 43 12.40 11.02 0.81
N ILE A 44 12.19 9.85 0.23
CA ILE A 44 12.11 8.56 0.92
C ILE A 44 13.44 7.84 0.75
N ALA A 45 13.97 7.34 1.86
CA ALA A 45 15.09 6.41 1.86
C ALA A 45 14.73 5.23 2.77
N PRO A 46 14.68 3.98 2.25
CA PRO A 46 14.46 2.81 3.09
C PRO A 46 15.68 2.59 4.01
N THR A 47 15.41 2.27 5.27
CA THR A 47 16.42 2.00 6.30
C THR A 47 16.41 0.53 6.71
N TYR A 48 15.25 -0.06 6.80
CA TYR A 48 15.01 -1.44 7.23
C TYR A 48 14.55 -2.34 6.09
N ALA A 49 13.73 -1.82 5.18
CA ALA A 49 13.24 -2.56 4.03
C ALA A 49 14.38 -2.81 3.04
N LYS A 50 14.49 -4.07 2.59
CA LYS A 50 15.49 -4.52 1.62
C LYS A 50 14.89 -4.81 0.24
N GLY A 51 13.56 -4.84 0.16
CA GLY A 51 12.83 -5.22 -1.04
C GLY A 51 12.65 -4.10 -2.05
N PHE A 52 12.97 -2.85 -1.72
CA PHE A 52 12.93 -1.74 -2.68
C PHE A 52 14.07 -0.73 -2.45
N ASN A 53 14.46 -0.08 -3.53
CA ASN A 53 15.40 1.04 -3.52
C ASN A 53 14.88 2.18 -4.40
N ILE A 54 15.26 3.42 -4.10
CA ILE A 54 14.80 4.62 -4.81
C ILE A 54 16.01 5.46 -5.21
N THR A 55 16.07 5.79 -6.51
CA THR A 55 17.09 6.70 -7.05
C THR A 55 16.38 7.94 -7.61
N TYR A 56 16.58 9.08 -6.97
CA TYR A 56 16.01 10.35 -7.43
C TYR A 56 16.79 10.92 -8.60
N LYS A 57 16.07 11.35 -9.61
CA LYS A 57 16.56 12.05 -10.81
C LYS A 57 15.97 13.45 -10.86
N ASP A 58 16.34 14.22 -11.86
CA ASP A 58 15.78 15.54 -12.08
C ASP A 58 14.32 15.43 -12.54
N GLY A 59 13.39 15.69 -11.61
CA GLY A 59 11.95 15.68 -11.84
C GLY A 59 11.25 14.32 -11.82
N TYR A 60 11.94 13.19 -11.65
CA TYR A 60 11.34 11.86 -11.54
C TYR A 60 12.18 10.97 -10.60
N CYS A 61 11.72 9.77 -10.29
CA CYS A 61 12.55 8.82 -9.57
C CYS A 61 12.46 7.41 -10.19
N LEU A 62 13.55 6.67 -10.00
CA LEU A 62 13.66 5.26 -10.36
C LEU A 62 13.45 4.42 -9.11
N VAL A 63 12.69 3.37 -9.25
CA VAL A 63 12.41 2.40 -8.18
C VAL A 63 12.82 1.02 -8.65
N ASP A 64 13.67 0.39 -7.87
CA ASP A 64 14.09 -1.00 -8.07
C ASP A 64 13.46 -1.85 -6.98
N ILE A 65 12.77 -2.93 -7.36
CA ILE A 65 12.12 -3.87 -6.44
C ILE A 65 12.75 -5.24 -6.62
N GLN A 66 13.12 -5.87 -5.51
CA GLN A 66 13.75 -7.19 -5.49
C GLN A 66 13.23 -8.05 -4.34
N ASP A 67 13.46 -9.38 -4.42
CA ASP A 67 13.14 -10.28 -3.30
C ASP A 67 14.10 -10.02 -2.13
N PRO A 68 13.64 -9.51 -0.96
CA PRO A 68 14.53 -9.19 0.16
C PRO A 68 15.20 -10.41 0.81
N GLN A 69 14.73 -11.63 0.50
CA GLN A 69 15.27 -12.89 1.05
C GLN A 69 16.24 -13.59 0.10
N LYS A 70 16.41 -13.11 -1.12
CA LYS A 70 17.24 -13.76 -2.12
C LYS A 70 18.09 -12.73 -2.84
N GLU A 71 19.39 -12.97 -2.86
CA GLU A 71 20.31 -12.22 -3.70
C GLU A 71 20.23 -12.69 -5.16
N ASN A 72 20.51 -11.79 -6.10
CA ASN A 72 20.57 -12.06 -7.55
C ASN A 72 19.31 -12.70 -8.15
N THR A 73 18.13 -12.31 -7.68
CA THR A 73 16.85 -12.72 -8.25
C THR A 73 16.32 -11.69 -9.25
N GLN A 74 15.21 -12.03 -9.87
CA GLN A 74 14.49 -11.11 -10.76
C GLN A 74 14.25 -9.76 -10.06
N GLN A 75 14.70 -8.70 -10.71
CA GLN A 75 14.43 -7.32 -10.31
C GLN A 75 13.33 -6.73 -11.19
N PHE A 76 12.60 -5.79 -10.63
CA PHE A 76 11.56 -5.05 -11.32
C PHE A 76 11.91 -3.57 -11.24
N HIS A 77 11.84 -2.88 -12.37
CA HIS A 77 12.32 -1.52 -12.53
C HIS A 77 11.20 -0.59 -12.98
N TYR A 78 10.96 0.47 -12.23
CA TYR A 78 9.89 1.44 -12.51
C TYR A 78 10.45 2.86 -12.49
N ALA A 79 9.98 3.68 -13.44
CA ALA A 79 10.24 5.11 -13.44
C ALA A 79 8.96 5.83 -13.00
N LEU A 80 8.96 6.42 -11.81
CA LEU A 80 7.84 7.20 -11.30
C LEU A 80 7.93 8.63 -11.82
N ILE A 81 7.00 9.00 -12.68
CA ILE A 81 7.00 10.26 -13.42
C ILE A 81 5.79 11.09 -13.01
N PRO A 82 5.97 12.33 -12.54
CA PRO A 82 4.86 13.21 -12.22
C PRO A 82 3.88 13.37 -13.38
N ARG A 83 2.58 13.36 -13.07
CA ARG A 83 1.54 13.61 -14.11
C ARG A 83 1.76 14.98 -14.74
N GLY A 84 1.68 15.03 -16.05
CA GLY A 84 1.92 16.26 -16.82
C GLY A 84 3.40 16.55 -17.16
N MET A 85 4.34 15.73 -16.63
CA MET A 85 5.75 15.83 -16.99
C MET A 85 6.07 14.84 -18.11
N GLU A 86 6.81 15.30 -19.11
CA GLU A 86 7.39 14.45 -20.14
C GLU A 86 8.88 14.22 -19.80
N VAL A 87 9.28 12.95 -19.79
CA VAL A 87 10.68 12.55 -19.59
C VAL A 87 11.15 11.80 -20.82
N SER A 88 12.20 12.29 -21.44
CA SER A 88 12.87 11.62 -22.55
C SER A 88 14.09 10.86 -22.05
N GLY A 89 14.38 9.70 -22.67
CA GLY A 89 15.59 8.94 -22.36
C GLY A 89 15.56 8.22 -21.01
N LEU A 90 14.44 7.61 -20.66
CA LEU A 90 14.38 6.70 -19.54
C LEU A 90 15.41 5.56 -19.71
N PRO A 91 16.05 5.10 -18.64
CA PRO A 91 16.93 3.94 -18.73
C PRO A 91 16.19 2.71 -19.27
N GLU A 92 16.89 1.90 -20.06
CA GLU A 92 16.33 0.68 -20.62
C GLU A 92 15.83 -0.26 -19.50
N GLY A 93 14.67 -0.86 -19.71
CA GLY A 93 14.06 -1.80 -18.76
C GLY A 93 13.23 -1.15 -17.66
N TYR A 94 13.15 0.18 -17.57
CA TYR A 94 12.28 0.86 -16.61
C TYR A 94 10.89 1.12 -17.18
N GLU A 95 9.86 0.56 -16.52
CA GLU A 95 8.46 0.77 -16.86
C GLU A 95 7.97 2.12 -16.29
N PRO A 96 7.40 3.02 -17.13
CA PRO A 96 6.93 4.32 -16.67
C PRO A 96 5.60 4.21 -15.90
N ILE A 97 5.54 4.81 -14.71
CA ILE A 97 4.34 4.92 -13.88
C ILE A 97 4.05 6.40 -13.64
N ARG A 98 2.83 6.83 -13.94
CA ARG A 98 2.39 8.21 -13.69
C ARG A 98 1.94 8.38 -12.24
N VAL A 99 2.59 9.26 -11.50
CA VAL A 99 2.28 9.55 -10.09
C VAL A 99 1.82 11.01 -9.90
N PRO A 100 0.99 11.30 -8.87
CA PRO A 100 0.37 10.35 -7.96
C PRO A 100 -0.56 9.38 -8.68
N ILE A 101 -0.58 8.11 -8.24
CA ILE A 101 -1.59 7.15 -8.73
C ILE A 101 -2.96 7.57 -8.22
N ARG A 102 -3.97 7.39 -9.05
CA ARG A 102 -5.37 7.75 -8.74
C ARG A 102 -6.25 6.54 -8.51
N LYS A 103 -5.92 5.43 -9.17
CA LYS A 103 -6.67 4.17 -9.15
C LYS A 103 -5.71 3.00 -8.96
N ALA A 104 -5.76 2.37 -7.82
CA ALA A 104 -4.96 1.17 -7.52
C ALA A 104 -5.84 -0.04 -7.30
N ILE A 105 -5.37 -1.21 -7.71
CA ILE A 105 -5.91 -2.50 -7.29
C ILE A 105 -4.96 -3.11 -6.27
N CYS A 106 -5.49 -3.52 -5.11
CA CYS A 106 -4.77 -4.22 -4.07
C CYS A 106 -5.16 -5.70 -4.04
N MET A 107 -4.19 -6.58 -4.28
CA MET A 107 -4.40 -8.04 -4.28
C MET A 107 -4.39 -8.65 -2.87
N THR A 108 -3.89 -7.93 -1.87
CA THR A 108 -3.78 -8.45 -0.49
C THR A 108 -4.13 -7.38 0.55
N SER A 109 -4.51 -7.84 1.75
CA SER A 109 -4.77 -6.96 2.88
C SER A 109 -3.53 -6.19 3.35
N LEU A 110 -2.33 -6.75 3.16
CA LEU A 110 -1.08 -6.05 3.49
C LEU A 110 -0.89 -4.82 2.61
N GLN A 111 -1.12 -4.94 1.30
CA GLN A 111 -1.08 -3.81 0.37
C GLN A 111 -2.12 -2.74 0.76
N LEU A 112 -3.36 -3.18 1.00
CA LEU A 112 -4.46 -2.30 1.41
C LEU A 112 -4.18 -1.57 2.74
N SER A 113 -3.46 -2.20 3.67
CA SER A 113 -3.18 -1.63 4.98
C SER A 113 -2.41 -0.31 4.92
N SER A 114 -1.51 -0.15 3.96
CA SER A 114 -0.77 1.10 3.75
C SER A 114 -1.68 2.23 3.29
N PHE A 115 -2.62 1.95 2.39
CA PHE A 115 -3.63 2.94 1.97
C PHE A 115 -4.56 3.34 3.13
N ILE A 116 -4.96 2.37 3.97
CA ILE A 116 -5.76 2.66 5.17
C ILE A 116 -4.99 3.57 6.13
N LYS A 117 -3.72 3.28 6.40
CA LYS A 117 -2.89 4.07 7.31
C LYS A 117 -2.57 5.47 6.79
N LEU A 118 -2.46 5.62 5.49
CA LEU A 118 -2.28 6.90 4.83
C LEU A 118 -3.60 7.65 4.61
N ASP A 119 -4.76 7.06 5.00
CA ASP A 119 -6.10 7.61 4.76
C ASP A 119 -6.39 7.92 3.28
N GLU A 120 -5.88 7.06 2.39
CA GLU A 120 -5.96 7.16 0.93
C GLU A 120 -6.76 5.98 0.32
N THR A 121 -7.76 5.47 1.05
CA THR A 121 -8.55 4.31 0.62
C THR A 121 -9.38 4.58 -0.63
N GLU A 122 -9.69 5.82 -0.95
CA GLU A 122 -10.40 6.26 -2.15
C GLU A 122 -9.63 5.95 -3.43
N ARG A 123 -8.30 5.81 -3.34
CA ARG A 123 -7.46 5.39 -4.45
C ARG A 123 -7.57 3.89 -4.74
N VAL A 124 -8.12 3.10 -3.79
CA VAL A 124 -8.26 1.65 -3.97
C VAL A 124 -9.59 1.34 -4.64
N VAL A 125 -9.55 1.12 -5.94
CA VAL A 125 -10.73 0.87 -6.79
C VAL A 125 -11.03 -0.61 -6.99
N GLY A 126 -10.09 -1.50 -6.62
CA GLY A 126 -10.29 -2.94 -6.73
C GLY A 126 -9.54 -3.73 -5.64
N ILE A 127 -10.16 -4.82 -5.18
CA ILE A 127 -9.59 -5.77 -4.21
C ILE A 127 -10.00 -7.20 -4.52
N THR A 128 -9.19 -8.20 -4.09
CA THR A 128 -9.51 -9.61 -4.31
C THR A 128 -10.49 -10.16 -3.28
N SER A 129 -10.17 -10.10 -2.00
CA SER A 129 -10.94 -10.77 -0.96
C SER A 129 -11.31 -9.83 0.18
N THR A 130 -12.53 -10.01 0.69
CA THR A 130 -13.07 -9.27 1.83
C THR A 130 -13.27 -10.15 3.07
N ARG A 131 -12.88 -11.42 3.02
CA ARG A 131 -13.18 -12.42 4.07
C ARG A 131 -12.73 -12.00 5.48
N HIS A 132 -11.62 -11.27 5.58
CA HIS A 132 -11.06 -10.78 6.84
C HIS A 132 -10.84 -9.27 6.82
N LEU A 133 -11.70 -8.56 6.11
CA LEU A 133 -11.65 -7.10 6.02
C LEU A 133 -12.60 -6.51 7.06
N PHE A 134 -12.02 -5.96 8.14
CA PHE A 134 -12.76 -5.36 9.26
C PHE A 134 -12.76 -3.82 9.24
N ASN A 135 -12.13 -3.20 8.24
CA ASN A 135 -12.12 -1.75 8.11
C ASN A 135 -13.46 -1.25 7.60
N GLU A 136 -14.18 -0.50 8.43
CA GLU A 136 -15.53 0.00 8.13
C GLU A 136 -15.56 0.98 6.93
N LYS A 137 -14.53 1.84 6.78
CA LYS A 137 -14.45 2.79 5.67
C LYS A 137 -14.38 2.04 4.35
N VAL A 138 -13.50 1.06 4.23
CA VAL A 138 -13.36 0.24 3.02
C VAL A 138 -14.60 -0.60 2.77
N ASN A 139 -15.22 -1.15 3.80
CA ASN A 139 -16.47 -1.91 3.64
C ASN A 139 -17.60 -1.02 3.07
N ARG A 140 -17.75 0.20 3.57
CA ARG A 140 -18.71 1.17 2.99
C ARG A 140 -18.39 1.54 1.54
N GLN A 141 -17.11 1.67 1.18
CA GLN A 141 -16.70 1.91 -0.21
C GLN A 141 -17.08 0.74 -1.14
N ILE A 142 -16.95 -0.50 -0.65
CA ILE A 142 -17.37 -1.69 -1.40
C ILE A 142 -18.89 -1.73 -1.58
N GLU A 143 -19.66 -1.47 -0.52
CA GLU A 143 -21.12 -1.41 -0.55
C GLU A 143 -21.63 -0.31 -1.50
N ALA A 144 -20.92 0.82 -1.55
CA ALA A 144 -21.22 1.93 -2.46
C ALA A 144 -20.72 1.71 -3.90
N GLY A 145 -20.04 0.60 -4.20
CA GLY A 145 -19.50 0.32 -5.53
C GLY A 145 -18.26 1.14 -5.90
N GLN A 146 -17.66 1.85 -4.95
CA GLN A 146 -16.44 2.65 -5.16
C GLN A 146 -15.19 1.77 -5.22
N THR A 147 -15.19 0.66 -4.50
CA THR A 147 -14.17 -0.38 -4.55
C THR A 147 -14.83 -1.69 -5.00
N THR A 148 -14.34 -2.28 -6.07
CA THR A 148 -14.93 -3.48 -6.69
C THR A 148 -14.15 -4.73 -6.32
N LYS A 149 -14.86 -5.85 -6.15
CA LYS A 149 -14.23 -7.17 -6.00
C LYS A 149 -13.82 -7.67 -7.38
N ILE A 150 -12.54 -7.98 -7.56
CA ILE A 150 -11.95 -8.39 -8.84
C ILE A 150 -11.68 -9.89 -8.93
N GLY A 151 -12.43 -10.71 -8.20
CA GLY A 151 -12.22 -12.16 -8.15
C GLY A 151 -11.29 -12.59 -7.01
N ILE A 152 -10.64 -13.74 -7.17
CA ILE A 152 -9.70 -14.31 -6.20
C ILE A 152 -8.36 -14.60 -6.88
N GLU A 153 -7.31 -14.75 -6.07
CA GLU A 153 -5.98 -15.10 -6.59
C GLU A 153 -6.03 -16.39 -7.41
N GLY A 154 -5.53 -16.32 -8.64
CA GLY A 154 -5.59 -17.41 -9.62
C GLY A 154 -6.87 -17.48 -10.47
N ASN A 155 -7.89 -16.69 -10.17
CA ASN A 155 -9.12 -16.56 -10.95
C ASN A 155 -9.67 -15.13 -10.86
N PHE A 156 -8.98 -14.22 -11.54
CA PHE A 156 -9.35 -12.81 -11.59
C PHE A 156 -10.47 -12.58 -12.61
N ASP A 157 -11.32 -11.61 -12.32
CA ASP A 157 -12.34 -11.11 -13.27
C ASP A 157 -11.70 -10.04 -14.15
N ASN A 158 -11.22 -10.49 -15.30
CA ASN A 158 -10.48 -9.65 -16.25
C ASN A 158 -11.34 -8.53 -16.84
N GLU A 159 -12.64 -8.82 -17.09
CA GLU A 159 -13.57 -7.83 -17.63
C GLU A 159 -13.80 -6.70 -16.63
N VAL A 160 -13.96 -7.06 -15.36
CA VAL A 160 -14.07 -6.08 -14.27
C VAL A 160 -12.79 -5.26 -14.13
N ILE A 161 -11.61 -5.88 -14.14
CA ILE A 161 -10.32 -5.17 -14.06
C ILE A 161 -10.17 -4.17 -15.21
N MET A 162 -10.46 -4.58 -16.44
CA MET A 162 -10.41 -3.70 -17.62
C MET A 162 -11.42 -2.55 -17.52
N SER A 163 -12.63 -2.82 -17.04
CA SER A 163 -13.67 -1.80 -16.87
C SER A 163 -13.29 -0.73 -15.81
N ILE A 164 -12.60 -1.13 -14.75
CA ILE A 164 -12.07 -0.24 -13.70
C ILE A 164 -10.99 0.69 -14.28
N ASN A 165 -10.19 0.18 -15.22
CA ASN A 165 -9.04 0.88 -15.82
C ASN A 165 -8.15 1.50 -14.74
N PRO A 166 -7.45 0.70 -13.92
CA PRO A 166 -6.57 1.20 -12.87
C PRO A 166 -5.26 1.75 -13.45
N ASP A 167 -4.64 2.66 -12.72
CA ASP A 167 -3.28 3.14 -13.04
C ASP A 167 -2.22 2.06 -12.73
N LEU A 168 -2.53 1.16 -11.79
CA LEU A 168 -1.57 0.21 -11.23
C LEU A 168 -2.27 -0.94 -10.52
N ILE A 169 -1.73 -2.15 -10.68
CA ILE A 169 -2.09 -3.33 -9.89
C ILE A 169 -0.91 -3.73 -9.01
N LEU A 170 -1.09 -3.68 -7.69
CA LEU A 170 -0.11 -4.22 -6.75
C LEU A 170 -0.23 -5.73 -6.66
N ILE A 171 0.85 -6.45 -6.94
CA ILE A 171 0.86 -7.92 -6.99
C ILE A 171 1.79 -8.54 -5.95
N SER A 172 1.65 -9.85 -5.72
CA SER A 172 2.52 -10.66 -4.88
C SER A 172 3.08 -11.84 -5.71
N PRO A 173 4.02 -11.59 -6.64
CA PRO A 173 4.37 -12.49 -7.73
C PRO A 173 4.94 -13.86 -7.30
N PHE A 174 5.41 -13.97 -6.04
CA PHE A 174 5.99 -15.21 -5.51
C PHE A 174 5.00 -16.05 -4.70
N LYS A 175 3.73 -15.64 -4.65
CA LYS A 175 2.64 -16.44 -4.11
C LYS A 175 2.05 -17.33 -5.21
N ARG A 176 0.77 -17.60 -5.17
CA ARG A 176 0.11 -18.39 -6.22
C ARG A 176 0.09 -17.62 -7.53
N GLY A 177 0.24 -18.33 -8.66
CA GLY A 177 0.25 -17.75 -10.01
C GLY A 177 -1.10 -17.15 -10.42
N GLY A 178 -1.27 -16.92 -11.72
CA GLY A 178 -2.48 -16.33 -12.29
C GLY A 178 -2.28 -14.90 -12.79
N TYR A 179 -1.05 -14.38 -12.66
CA TYR A 179 -0.73 -13.03 -13.16
C TYR A 179 -0.44 -12.98 -14.66
N ASP A 180 -0.27 -14.14 -15.34
CA ASP A 180 0.08 -14.17 -16.77
C ASP A 180 -0.99 -13.51 -17.63
N VAL A 181 -2.28 -13.75 -17.32
CA VAL A 181 -3.39 -13.08 -18.00
C VAL A 181 -3.40 -11.56 -17.75
N LEU A 182 -3.01 -11.12 -16.55
CA LEU A 182 -2.93 -9.69 -16.22
C LEU A 182 -1.78 -8.98 -16.97
N LYS A 183 -0.70 -9.68 -17.30
CA LYS A 183 0.41 -9.13 -18.10
C LYS A 183 0.01 -8.80 -19.54
N GLU A 184 -1.06 -9.43 -20.05
CA GLU A 184 -1.59 -9.16 -21.38
C GLU A 184 -2.47 -7.90 -21.45
N MET A 185 -2.80 -7.35 -20.27
CA MET A 185 -3.65 -6.19 -20.14
C MET A 185 -2.80 -4.92 -20.08
N ASP A 186 -2.34 -4.28 -20.85
CA ASP A 186 -1.58 -3.00 -20.84
C ASP A 186 -1.78 -2.14 -19.55
N ILE A 187 -1.76 -2.81 -18.39
CA ILE A 187 -1.90 -2.24 -17.04
C ILE A 187 -0.63 -2.59 -16.25
N PRO A 188 0.08 -1.61 -15.70
CA PRO A 188 1.29 -1.86 -14.93
C PRO A 188 1.05 -2.80 -13.74
N LEU A 189 1.89 -3.84 -13.63
CA LEU A 189 1.90 -4.77 -12.50
C LEU A 189 3.11 -4.51 -11.63
N MET A 190 2.89 -4.05 -10.39
CA MET A 190 3.99 -3.70 -9.50
C MET A 190 4.06 -4.63 -8.30
N PRO A 191 5.16 -5.37 -8.11
CA PRO A 191 5.36 -6.21 -6.94
C PRO A 191 5.37 -5.39 -5.64
N TYR A 192 4.60 -5.86 -4.65
CA TYR A 192 4.64 -5.35 -3.29
C TYR A 192 5.14 -6.44 -2.35
N LEU A 193 6.43 -6.38 -2.00
CA LEU A 193 7.14 -7.49 -1.36
C LEU A 193 7.31 -7.33 0.16
N GLY A 194 6.57 -6.42 0.78
CA GLY A 194 6.61 -6.21 2.23
C GLY A 194 6.42 -7.50 3.04
N TYR A 195 5.64 -8.45 2.54
CA TYR A 195 5.44 -9.75 3.20
C TYR A 195 6.68 -10.67 3.20
N LYS A 196 7.69 -10.31 2.41
CA LYS A 196 8.97 -11.02 2.34
C LYS A 196 10.05 -10.42 3.24
N GLU A 197 9.83 -9.23 3.78
CA GLU A 197 10.75 -8.66 4.75
C GLU A 197 10.86 -9.55 5.98
N THR A 198 12.07 -9.70 6.49
CA THR A 198 12.35 -10.57 7.64
C THR A 198 12.27 -9.85 8.97
N THR A 199 12.13 -8.54 8.95
CA THR A 199 12.01 -7.73 10.17
C THR A 199 10.68 -6.97 10.22
N PRO A 200 10.10 -6.75 11.41
CA PRO A 200 8.86 -6.00 11.58
C PRO A 200 8.95 -4.57 11.02
N LEU A 201 10.03 -3.85 11.29
CA LEU A 201 10.21 -2.50 10.77
C LEU A 201 10.42 -2.49 9.25
N GLY A 202 11.15 -3.48 8.69
CA GLY A 202 11.28 -3.62 7.24
C GLY A 202 9.94 -3.81 6.54
N GLN A 203 9.05 -4.64 7.11
CA GLN A 203 7.71 -4.84 6.55
C GLN A 203 6.87 -3.55 6.61
N VAL A 204 6.87 -2.85 7.74
CA VAL A 204 6.09 -1.63 7.92
C VAL A 204 6.63 -0.48 7.06
N GLU A 205 7.93 -0.46 6.78
CA GLU A 205 8.56 0.61 5.99
C GLU A 205 8.04 0.68 4.55
N TRP A 206 7.39 -0.37 4.03
CA TRP A 206 6.69 -0.33 2.75
C TRP A 206 5.55 0.70 2.69
N ILE A 207 5.14 1.25 3.83
CA ILE A 207 4.24 2.42 3.85
C ILE A 207 4.86 3.64 3.17
N LYS A 208 6.19 3.81 3.27
CA LYS A 208 6.92 4.86 2.56
C LYS A 208 6.85 4.66 1.05
N PHE A 209 6.98 3.41 0.59
CA PHE A 209 6.80 3.07 -0.82
C PHE A 209 5.40 3.44 -1.33
N THR A 210 4.36 3.10 -0.55
CA THR A 210 2.97 3.51 -0.89
C THR A 210 2.84 5.04 -0.90
N GLY A 211 3.44 5.73 0.08
CA GLY A 211 3.46 7.19 0.12
C GLY A 211 4.07 7.82 -1.13
N LEU A 212 5.17 7.23 -1.63
CA LEU A 212 5.82 7.68 -2.87
C LEU A 212 4.90 7.54 -4.09
N LEU A 213 4.15 6.44 -4.19
CA LEU A 213 3.18 6.23 -5.26
C LEU A 213 2.01 7.22 -5.22
N LEU A 214 1.66 7.68 -4.03
CA LEU A 214 0.50 8.55 -3.78
C LEU A 214 0.84 10.05 -3.76
N GLY A 215 2.13 10.42 -3.68
CA GLY A 215 2.57 11.78 -3.44
C GLY A 215 2.40 12.21 -1.96
N GLU A 216 2.39 11.22 -1.05
CA GLU A 216 2.18 11.38 0.39
C GLU A 216 3.47 11.06 1.19
N GLU A 217 4.64 11.38 0.63
CA GLU A 217 5.94 11.03 1.20
C GLU A 217 6.13 11.60 2.61
N LYS A 218 5.71 12.84 2.83
CA LYS A 218 5.81 13.52 4.14
C LYS A 218 4.99 12.78 5.20
N LYS A 219 3.76 12.42 4.86
CA LYS A 219 2.85 11.70 5.76
C LYS A 219 3.37 10.29 6.05
N ALA A 220 3.83 9.59 5.01
CA ALA A 220 4.39 8.25 5.13
C ALA A 220 5.66 8.23 6.01
N ASN A 221 6.58 9.17 5.82
CA ASN A 221 7.77 9.31 6.65
C ASN A 221 7.42 9.60 8.10
N ALA A 222 6.46 10.51 8.37
CA ALA A 222 6.02 10.83 9.72
C ALA A 222 5.37 9.64 10.44
N LEU A 223 4.49 8.90 9.74
CA LEU A 223 3.86 7.70 10.27
C LEU A 223 4.89 6.61 10.57
N PHE A 224 5.82 6.38 9.66
CA PHE A 224 6.86 5.39 9.87
C PHE A 224 7.75 5.76 11.06
N ALA A 225 8.20 7.02 11.16
CA ALA A 225 9.04 7.49 12.26
C ALA A 225 8.36 7.31 13.63
N GLU A 226 7.04 7.54 13.73
CA GLU A 226 6.29 7.30 14.96
C GLU A 226 6.19 5.81 15.30
N ILE A 227 5.97 4.94 14.31
CA ILE A 227 5.95 3.49 14.52
C ILE A 227 7.33 2.99 14.93
N GLU A 228 8.39 3.44 14.25
CA GLU A 228 9.78 3.11 14.54
C GLU A 228 10.15 3.49 15.99
N ARG A 229 9.83 4.71 16.39
CA ARG A 229 10.09 5.20 17.75
C ARG A 229 9.42 4.32 18.79
N ARG A 230 8.12 4.06 18.65
CA ARG A 230 7.35 3.21 19.59
C ARG A 230 7.85 1.77 19.61
N TYR A 231 8.16 1.23 18.45
CA TYR A 231 8.70 -0.12 18.34
C TYR A 231 10.03 -0.24 19.09
N ASN A 232 10.95 0.70 18.88
CA ASN A 232 12.26 0.69 19.51
C ASN A 232 12.18 0.95 21.03
N GLU A 233 11.23 1.77 21.49
CA GLU A 233 10.98 1.95 22.93
C GLU A 233 10.50 0.64 23.59
N LEU A 234 9.54 -0.07 22.99
CA LEU A 234 9.06 -1.36 23.50
C LEU A 234 10.17 -2.42 23.45
N LYS A 235 10.95 -2.46 22.39
CA LYS A 235 12.10 -3.36 22.25
C LYS A 235 13.14 -3.09 23.35
N ALA A 236 13.49 -1.83 23.59
CA ALA A 236 14.43 -1.49 24.65
C ALA A 236 13.93 -1.90 26.05
N MET A 237 12.62 -1.79 26.30
CA MET A 237 12.04 -2.31 27.55
C MET A 237 12.16 -3.84 27.63
N ALA A 238 11.89 -4.54 26.52
CA ALA A 238 11.99 -5.99 26.43
C ALA A 238 13.44 -6.50 26.55
N ASP A 239 14.41 -5.75 26.03
CA ASP A 239 15.83 -6.10 26.12
C ASP A 239 16.38 -6.01 27.58
N SER A 240 15.69 -5.31 28.49
CA SER A 240 16.05 -5.20 29.90
C SER A 240 15.55 -6.36 30.77
N VAL A 241 14.76 -7.29 30.24
CA VAL A 241 14.25 -8.43 31.02
C VAL A 241 15.33 -9.51 31.21
N GLU A 242 15.46 -10.03 32.43
CA GLU A 242 16.46 -11.04 32.75
C GLU A 242 16.05 -12.43 32.24
N THR A 243 14.75 -12.72 32.25
CA THR A 243 14.21 -14.03 31.86
C THR A 243 13.33 -13.90 30.64
N ARG A 244 13.68 -14.63 29.57
CA ARG A 244 12.89 -14.65 28.32
C ARG A 244 11.97 -15.87 28.31
N PRO A 245 10.64 -15.69 28.34
CA PRO A 245 9.72 -16.80 28.23
C PRO A 245 9.79 -17.47 26.87
N MET A 246 9.66 -18.80 26.84
CA MET A 246 9.58 -19.55 25.59
C MET A 246 8.18 -19.42 24.96
N VAL A 247 8.14 -19.04 23.70
CA VAL A 247 6.92 -19.02 22.90
C VAL A 247 6.91 -20.18 21.93
N PHE A 248 5.88 -21.00 22.03
CA PHE A 248 5.53 -22.04 21.07
C PHE A 248 4.48 -21.52 20.09
N SER A 249 4.62 -21.77 18.79
CA SER A 249 3.66 -21.31 17.80
C SER A 249 3.51 -22.29 16.66
N GLY A 250 2.38 -22.22 15.96
CA GLY A 250 2.11 -23.05 14.79
C GLY A 250 0.71 -23.65 14.82
N GLU A 251 0.46 -24.53 13.87
CA GLU A 251 -0.84 -25.20 13.73
C GLU A 251 -0.69 -26.58 13.07
N LEU A 252 -1.65 -27.46 13.32
CA LEU A 252 -1.70 -28.76 12.66
C LEU A 252 -2.17 -28.60 11.20
N ARG A 253 -1.34 -29.03 10.25
CA ARG A 253 -1.65 -29.04 8.81
C ARG A 253 -1.35 -30.39 8.20
N GLY A 254 -2.35 -31.08 7.70
CA GLY A 254 -2.17 -32.35 7.01
C GLY A 254 -1.47 -33.43 7.83
N GLY A 255 -1.69 -33.47 9.17
CA GLY A 255 -1.09 -34.45 10.06
C GLY A 255 0.30 -34.07 10.60
N ASN A 256 0.89 -32.98 10.14
CA ASN A 256 2.17 -32.46 10.63
C ASN A 256 1.97 -31.09 11.29
N TRP A 257 2.85 -30.74 12.20
CA TRP A 257 2.87 -29.41 12.77
C TRP A 257 3.54 -28.43 11.82
N TYR A 258 2.83 -27.38 11.44
CA TYR A 258 3.36 -26.30 10.62
C TYR A 258 3.71 -25.11 11.52
N ALA A 259 4.96 -24.70 11.50
CA ALA A 259 5.47 -23.49 12.14
C ALA A 259 6.31 -22.68 11.14
N VAL A 260 6.91 -21.59 11.57
CA VAL A 260 7.88 -20.84 10.79
C VAL A 260 9.25 -20.90 11.43
N GLY A 261 10.30 -20.85 10.62
CA GLY A 261 11.68 -20.96 11.12
C GLY A 261 12.16 -19.77 11.93
N GLY A 262 13.31 -19.92 12.57
CA GLY A 262 13.88 -18.93 13.49
C GLY A 262 14.37 -17.63 12.84
N LYS A 263 14.56 -17.61 11.50
CA LYS A 263 14.90 -16.38 10.74
C LYS A 263 13.67 -15.72 10.14
N SER A 264 12.47 -16.07 10.59
CA SER A 264 11.23 -15.48 10.12
C SER A 264 10.93 -14.14 10.78
N PHE A 265 10.08 -13.36 10.11
CA PHE A 265 9.47 -12.15 10.68
C PHE A 265 8.86 -12.39 12.07
N LEU A 266 8.12 -13.50 12.24
CA LEU A 266 7.46 -13.84 13.51
C LEU A 266 8.47 -14.14 14.63
N ALA A 267 9.52 -14.91 14.33
CA ALA A 267 10.58 -15.20 15.28
C ALA A 267 11.30 -13.91 15.73
N GLN A 268 11.58 -13.01 14.78
CA GLN A 268 12.16 -11.71 15.10
C GLN A 268 11.22 -10.87 15.99
N GLN A 269 9.91 -10.92 15.72
CA GLN A 269 8.92 -10.19 16.54
C GLN A 269 8.88 -10.72 17.97
N PHE A 270 8.95 -12.02 18.19
CA PHE A 270 9.04 -12.60 19.52
C PHE A 270 10.32 -12.18 20.24
N HIS A 271 11.44 -12.27 19.55
CA HIS A 271 12.72 -11.83 20.10
C HIS A 271 12.69 -10.36 20.56
N ASP A 272 12.17 -9.48 19.69
CA ASP A 272 12.09 -8.04 19.97
C ASP A 272 11.06 -7.71 21.08
N ALA A 273 10.10 -8.62 21.33
CA ALA A 273 9.18 -8.55 22.45
C ALA A 273 9.72 -9.17 23.77
N GLY A 274 11.00 -9.56 23.80
CA GLY A 274 11.65 -10.12 24.99
C GLY A 274 11.38 -11.60 25.22
N ALA A 275 10.94 -12.34 24.21
CA ALA A 275 10.68 -13.78 24.30
C ALA A 275 11.69 -14.61 23.49
N ASP A 276 11.83 -15.86 23.87
CA ASP A 276 12.52 -16.87 23.09
C ASP A 276 11.51 -17.64 22.24
N TYR A 277 11.84 -17.86 20.99
CA TYR A 277 11.02 -18.66 20.09
C TYR A 277 11.52 -20.12 20.07
N PHE A 278 10.61 -21.10 20.12
CA PHE A 278 10.99 -22.52 20.21
C PHE A 278 11.84 -23.03 19.03
N LEU A 279 11.75 -22.37 17.86
CA LEU A 279 12.60 -22.63 16.69
C LEU A 279 13.66 -21.54 16.45
N LYS A 280 14.08 -20.80 17.49
CA LYS A 280 15.04 -19.69 17.35
C LYS A 280 16.35 -20.06 16.64
N ASP A 281 16.77 -21.32 16.77
CA ASP A 281 18.01 -21.86 16.18
C ASP A 281 17.81 -22.45 14.75
N ASP A 282 16.59 -22.41 14.20
CA ASP A 282 16.29 -22.84 12.85
C ASP A 282 16.63 -21.71 11.85
N ASP A 283 17.49 -21.99 10.86
CA ASP A 283 17.99 -20.98 9.92
C ASP A 283 16.99 -20.60 8.83
N ARG A 284 15.83 -21.25 8.74
CA ARG A 284 14.82 -20.95 7.72
C ARG A 284 14.02 -19.70 8.09
N SER A 285 13.65 -18.91 7.08
CA SER A 285 12.72 -17.78 7.23
C SER A 285 11.27 -18.16 6.91
N GLY A 286 11.04 -19.27 6.24
CA GLY A 286 9.74 -19.76 5.78
C GLY A 286 9.14 -20.83 6.66
N GLY A 287 8.09 -21.49 6.11
CA GLY A 287 7.37 -22.56 6.78
C GLY A 287 8.22 -23.83 6.99
N VAL A 288 7.99 -24.46 8.13
CA VAL A 288 8.65 -25.67 8.62
C VAL A 288 7.59 -26.68 9.00
N TYR A 289 7.74 -27.91 8.52
CA TYR A 289 6.92 -29.03 9.00
C TYR A 289 7.72 -29.85 10.00
N LEU A 290 7.13 -30.10 11.17
CA LEU A 290 7.71 -30.84 12.27
C LEU A 290 6.88 -32.09 12.56
N ASP A 291 7.57 -33.16 12.96
CA ASP A 291 6.92 -34.35 13.50
C ASP A 291 6.40 -34.11 14.91
N TYR A 292 5.53 -35.00 15.35
CA TYR A 292 4.84 -34.85 16.63
C TYR A 292 5.78 -34.97 17.84
N GLU A 293 6.82 -35.79 17.77
CA GLU A 293 7.78 -36.01 18.86
C GLU A 293 8.61 -34.75 19.08
N THR A 294 9.08 -34.15 18.03
CA THR A 294 9.81 -32.87 18.07
C THR A 294 8.94 -31.77 18.66
N VAL A 295 7.66 -31.69 18.23
CA VAL A 295 6.70 -30.70 18.76
C VAL A 295 6.48 -30.89 20.25
N TYR A 296 6.20 -32.12 20.70
CA TYR A 296 5.91 -32.41 22.08
C TYR A 296 7.09 -32.07 23.00
N SER A 297 8.30 -32.47 22.63
CA SER A 297 9.50 -32.22 23.42
C SER A 297 9.83 -30.73 23.59
N GLN A 298 9.45 -29.91 22.62
CA GLN A 298 9.71 -28.47 22.65
C GLN A 298 8.56 -27.67 23.29
N ALA A 299 7.30 -28.13 23.09
CA ALA A 299 6.12 -27.45 23.63
C ALA A 299 6.04 -27.57 25.18
N GLU A 300 6.56 -28.66 25.75
CA GLU A 300 6.55 -28.90 27.20
C GLU A 300 7.22 -27.76 28.00
N ASN A 301 8.21 -27.12 27.42
CA ASN A 301 8.96 -26.03 28.05
C ASN A 301 8.41 -24.62 27.74
N ALA A 302 7.35 -24.52 26.93
CA ALA A 302 6.81 -23.24 26.51
C ALA A 302 5.86 -22.65 27.58
N GLN A 303 6.05 -21.38 27.90
CA GLN A 303 5.16 -20.61 28.78
C GLN A 303 3.99 -19.98 28.02
N PHE A 304 4.17 -19.77 26.73
CA PHE A 304 3.13 -19.17 25.88
C PHE A 304 2.94 -19.98 24.58
N TRP A 305 1.70 -20.10 24.18
CA TRP A 305 1.31 -20.66 22.90
C TRP A 305 0.52 -19.62 22.09
N ARG A 306 0.95 -19.43 20.83
CA ARG A 306 0.31 -18.55 19.86
C ARG A 306 -0.22 -19.34 18.67
#